data_2d6638e90d04226dd2ca22dd05b3e576
#
_entry.id   2d6638e90d04226dd2ca22dd05b3e576
#
_cell.length_a   1.000
_cell.length_b   1.000
_cell.length_c   1.000
_cell.angle_alpha   90.00
_cell.angle_beta   90.00
_cell.angle_gamma   90.00
#
_symmetry.space_group_name_H-M   'P 1'
#
loop_
_entity.id
_entity.type
_entity.pdbx_description
1 polymer ?
#
loop_
_entity_poly.entity_id
_entity_poly.type
_entity_poly.pdbx_seq_one_letter_code
_entity_poly.pdbx_strand_id
1 'polypeptide(L)'
;SLIMIPLIIKGVSWGYLGIDIVDNNRMWSLEDYQWLSSITNIISIITKMARTNEALDHSEKLLRNIYTNIPVGIELYDKNGYLVDMNNMDVEIFGLPSKEAALGINIFENPIIPEEIKEKLSRREPVSFRLDYSFNKIKDEDYYPTGKKGALDILTKVSMLYDTNGDLINYM
;
A
#
# COMPACT_ATOMS: atom_id res chain seq x y z
N SER A 1 -31.55 -8.46 -40.60
CA SER A 1 -30.79 -7.18 -40.64
C SER A 1 -29.87 -7.04 -39.43
N LEU A 2 -28.61 -6.64 -39.64
CA LEU A 2 -27.55 -6.57 -38.62
C LEU A 2 -27.21 -5.11 -38.30
N ILE A 3 -27.11 -4.78 -37.00
CA ILE A 3 -26.47 -3.57 -36.51
C ILE A 3 -25.28 -3.95 -35.66
N MET A 4 -24.15 -3.23 -35.81
CA MET A 4 -22.94 -3.45 -35.03
C MET A 4 -22.45 -2.11 -34.46
N ILE A 5 -22.20 -2.05 -33.16
CA ILE A 5 -21.71 -0.87 -32.46
C ILE A 5 -20.39 -1.21 -31.77
N PRO A 6 -19.32 -0.43 -31.99
CA PRO A 6 -18.02 -0.73 -31.40
C PRO A 6 -18.01 -0.49 -29.89
N LEU A 7 -17.36 -1.39 -29.13
CA LEU A 7 -16.98 -1.23 -27.75
C LEU A 7 -15.63 -0.48 -27.70
N ILE A 8 -15.66 0.79 -27.31
CA ILE A 8 -14.45 1.62 -27.29
C ILE A 8 -14.00 1.86 -25.86
N ILE A 9 -12.76 1.50 -25.54
CA ILE A 9 -12.12 1.74 -24.23
C ILE A 9 -10.83 2.55 -24.48
N LYS A 10 -10.74 3.74 -23.88
CA LYS A 10 -9.59 4.66 -24.07
C LYS A 10 -9.26 4.93 -25.54
N GLY A 11 -10.28 5.10 -26.39
CA GLY A 11 -10.10 5.38 -27.81
C GLY A 11 -9.70 4.19 -28.68
N VAL A 12 -9.61 2.99 -28.11
CA VAL A 12 -9.28 1.75 -28.84
C VAL A 12 -10.54 0.88 -28.91
N SER A 13 -10.82 0.32 -30.10
CA SER A 13 -11.90 -0.65 -30.27
C SER A 13 -11.50 -2.00 -29.67
N TRP A 14 -12.33 -2.51 -28.74
CA TRP A 14 -12.13 -3.77 -28.02
C TRP A 14 -13.01 -4.90 -28.56
N GLY A 15 -14.01 -4.56 -29.34
CA GLY A 15 -14.98 -5.48 -29.88
C GLY A 15 -16.18 -4.74 -30.40
N TYR A 16 -17.24 -5.50 -30.66
CA TYR A 16 -18.49 -4.97 -31.19
C TYR A 16 -19.67 -5.63 -30.46
N LEU A 17 -20.70 -4.85 -30.19
CA LEU A 17 -22.03 -5.38 -29.87
C LEU A 17 -22.81 -5.47 -31.17
N GLY A 18 -23.20 -6.66 -31.56
CA GLY A 18 -24.00 -6.89 -32.75
C GLY A 18 -25.40 -7.45 -32.37
N ILE A 19 -26.45 -6.94 -33.03
CA ILE A 19 -27.79 -7.50 -32.94
C ILE A 19 -28.27 -7.78 -34.37
N ASP A 20 -28.71 -9.03 -34.59
CA ASP A 20 -29.28 -9.44 -35.86
C ASP A 20 -30.74 -9.83 -35.68
N ILE A 21 -31.60 -9.37 -36.60
CA ILE A 21 -33.01 -9.77 -36.71
C ILE A 21 -33.15 -10.70 -37.90
N VAL A 22 -33.41 -11.97 -37.59
CA VAL A 22 -33.39 -13.06 -38.58
C VAL A 22 -34.75 -13.17 -39.33
N ASP A 23 -35.87 -12.89 -38.64
CA ASP A 23 -37.21 -13.22 -39.16
C ASP A 23 -37.94 -12.09 -39.89
N ASN A 24 -37.44 -10.85 -39.83
CA ASN A 24 -38.07 -9.69 -40.46
C ASN A 24 -37.05 -8.70 -41.05
N ASN A 25 -37.38 -8.13 -42.22
CA ASN A 25 -36.61 -7.02 -42.80
C ASN A 25 -36.98 -5.71 -42.11
N ARG A 26 -36.58 -5.58 -40.84
CA ARG A 26 -36.71 -4.33 -40.11
C ARG A 26 -35.57 -3.39 -40.46
N MET A 27 -35.88 -2.14 -40.74
CA MET A 27 -34.88 -1.08 -40.79
C MET A 27 -34.59 -0.58 -39.35
N TRP A 28 -33.31 -0.42 -39.01
CA TRP A 28 -32.89 0.14 -37.74
C TRP A 28 -33.20 1.63 -37.69
N SER A 29 -33.87 2.09 -36.64
CA SER A 29 -34.14 3.51 -36.41
C SER A 29 -33.00 4.22 -35.73
N LEU A 30 -33.01 5.56 -35.72
CA LEU A 30 -32.08 6.34 -34.93
C LEU A 30 -32.19 6.05 -33.42
N GLU A 31 -33.39 5.79 -32.93
CA GLU A 31 -33.65 5.44 -31.53
C GLU A 31 -33.00 4.09 -31.17
N ASP A 32 -33.15 3.07 -32.06
CA ASP A 32 -32.50 1.76 -31.88
C ASP A 32 -30.97 1.95 -31.77
N TYR A 33 -30.39 2.77 -32.64
CA TYR A 33 -28.94 3.08 -32.60
C TYR A 33 -28.54 3.76 -31.30
N GLN A 34 -29.26 4.79 -30.85
CA GLN A 34 -28.99 5.51 -29.62
C GLN A 34 -29.09 4.61 -28.39
N TRP A 35 -30.12 3.77 -28.33
CA TRP A 35 -30.30 2.80 -27.26
C TRP A 35 -29.15 1.78 -27.18
N LEU A 36 -28.81 1.18 -28.32
CA LEU A 36 -27.69 0.23 -28.39
C LEU A 36 -26.35 0.88 -28.08
N SER A 37 -26.14 2.11 -28.54
CA SER A 37 -24.93 2.88 -28.22
C SER A 37 -24.81 3.14 -26.71
N SER A 38 -25.93 3.44 -26.04
CA SER A 38 -25.97 3.61 -24.59
C SER A 38 -25.60 2.33 -23.84
N ILE A 39 -26.12 1.18 -24.26
CA ILE A 39 -25.75 -0.13 -23.69
C ILE A 39 -24.25 -0.41 -23.91
N THR A 40 -23.75 -0.17 -25.14
CA THR A 40 -22.34 -0.37 -25.46
C THR A 40 -21.42 0.48 -24.61
N ASN A 41 -21.80 1.73 -24.35
CA ASN A 41 -21.08 2.62 -23.45
C ASN A 41 -21.06 2.12 -22.01
N ILE A 42 -22.20 1.64 -21.50
CA ILE A 42 -22.29 1.04 -20.14
C ILE A 42 -21.37 -0.18 -20.04
N ILE A 43 -21.43 -1.09 -21.01
CA ILE A 43 -20.55 -2.27 -21.05
C ILE A 43 -19.08 -1.86 -21.08
N SER A 44 -18.72 -0.84 -21.87
CA SER A 44 -17.37 -0.31 -21.96
C SER A 44 -16.88 0.25 -20.63
N ILE A 45 -17.74 0.97 -19.91
CA ILE A 45 -17.45 1.52 -18.58
C ILE A 45 -17.24 0.38 -17.56
N ILE A 46 -18.15 -0.58 -17.51
CA ILE A 46 -18.05 -1.73 -16.58
C ILE A 46 -16.77 -2.52 -16.85
N THR A 47 -16.47 -2.81 -18.10
CA THR A 47 -15.26 -3.55 -18.48
C THR A 47 -13.98 -2.79 -18.08
N LYS A 48 -13.97 -1.47 -18.26
CA LYS A 48 -12.86 -0.61 -17.82
C LYS A 48 -12.69 -0.65 -16.31
N MET A 49 -13.78 -0.52 -15.55
CA MET A 49 -13.75 -0.56 -14.08
C MET A 49 -13.24 -1.91 -13.57
N ALA A 50 -13.73 -3.02 -14.11
CA ALA A 50 -13.30 -4.36 -13.73
C ALA A 50 -11.79 -4.53 -13.90
N ARG A 51 -11.23 -4.14 -15.05
CA ARG A 51 -9.78 -4.23 -15.31
C ARG A 51 -8.94 -3.32 -14.42
N THR A 52 -9.45 -2.12 -14.13
CA THR A 52 -8.73 -1.21 -13.21
C THR A 52 -8.68 -1.80 -11.80
N ASN A 53 -9.78 -2.39 -11.34
CA ASN A 53 -9.84 -3.05 -10.03
C ASN A 53 -8.93 -4.29 -9.97
N GLU A 54 -8.90 -5.12 -11.01
CA GLU A 54 -7.98 -6.27 -11.11
C GLU A 54 -6.50 -5.82 -11.04
N ALA A 55 -6.14 -4.77 -11.78
CA ALA A 55 -4.78 -4.23 -11.77
C ALA A 55 -4.40 -3.65 -10.39
N LEU A 56 -5.34 -2.98 -9.71
CA LEU A 56 -5.15 -2.47 -8.36
C LEU A 56 -4.95 -3.62 -7.37
N ASP A 57 -5.83 -4.61 -7.36
CA ASP A 57 -5.75 -5.80 -6.48
C ASP A 57 -4.42 -6.55 -6.67
N HIS A 58 -3.99 -6.73 -7.92
CA HIS A 58 -2.69 -7.33 -8.22
C HIS A 58 -1.52 -6.50 -7.65
N SER A 59 -1.57 -5.17 -7.81
CA SER A 59 -0.53 -4.27 -7.29
C SER A 59 -0.48 -4.29 -5.76
N GLU A 60 -1.64 -4.25 -5.10
CA GLU A 60 -1.73 -4.33 -3.64
C GLU A 60 -1.18 -5.65 -3.10
N LYS A 61 -1.53 -6.78 -3.74
CA LYS A 61 -1.00 -8.10 -3.36
C LYS A 61 0.51 -8.18 -3.54
N LEU A 62 1.03 -7.63 -4.63
CA LEU A 62 2.48 -7.60 -4.87
C LEU A 62 3.20 -6.77 -3.81
N LEU A 63 2.72 -5.56 -3.51
CA LEU A 63 3.29 -4.70 -2.48
C LEU A 63 3.25 -5.35 -1.10
N ARG A 64 2.13 -5.98 -0.76
CA ARG A 64 1.99 -6.74 0.50
C ARG A 64 2.98 -7.90 0.57
N ASN A 65 3.13 -8.67 -0.51
CA ASN A 65 4.10 -9.76 -0.56
C ASN A 65 5.54 -9.28 -0.40
N ILE A 66 5.90 -8.17 -1.05
CA ILE A 66 7.23 -7.55 -0.89
C ILE A 66 7.43 -7.13 0.57
N TYR A 67 6.50 -6.37 1.14
CA TYR A 67 6.57 -5.90 2.51
C TYR A 67 6.73 -7.04 3.53
N THR A 68 5.97 -8.12 3.35
CA THR A 68 5.96 -9.26 4.27
C THR A 68 7.24 -10.10 4.19
N ASN A 69 7.82 -10.27 2.98
CA ASN A 69 8.89 -11.26 2.73
C ASN A 69 10.27 -10.63 2.47
N ILE A 70 10.39 -9.31 2.44
CA ILE A 70 11.69 -8.65 2.28
C ILE A 70 12.59 -8.99 3.48
N PRO A 71 13.89 -9.32 3.27
CA PRO A 71 14.82 -9.66 4.35
C PRO A 71 15.38 -8.41 5.06
N VAL A 72 14.53 -7.42 5.28
CA VAL A 72 14.82 -6.17 5.98
C VAL A 72 13.66 -5.88 6.92
N GLY A 73 13.94 -5.52 8.18
CA GLY A 73 12.93 -5.06 9.12
C GLY A 73 12.36 -3.72 8.65
N ILE A 74 11.06 -3.59 8.61
CA ILE A 74 10.35 -2.35 8.26
C ILE A 74 9.36 -2.05 9.37
N GLU A 75 9.48 -0.86 9.93
CA GLU A 75 8.57 -0.28 10.91
C GLU A 75 7.87 0.94 10.29
N LEU A 76 6.59 1.08 10.58
CA LEU A 76 5.79 2.23 10.16
C LEU A 76 5.24 2.92 11.40
N TYR A 77 5.57 4.20 11.55
CA TYR A 77 5.10 5.04 12.65
C TYR A 77 4.14 6.11 12.14
N ASP A 78 3.16 6.48 12.93
CA ASP A 78 2.28 7.60 12.61
C ASP A 78 3.03 8.95 12.69
N LYS A 79 2.36 10.03 12.33
CA LYS A 79 2.92 11.39 12.38
C LYS A 79 3.35 11.87 13.78
N ASN A 80 2.89 11.22 14.85
CA ASN A 80 3.23 11.50 16.23
C ASN A 80 4.36 10.58 16.75
N GLY A 81 4.84 9.66 15.92
CA GLY A 81 5.90 8.73 16.26
C GLY A 81 5.43 7.43 16.91
N TYR A 82 4.14 7.11 16.93
CA TYR A 82 3.64 5.84 17.44
C TYR A 82 3.70 4.75 16.38
N LEU A 83 4.23 3.59 16.73
CA LEU A 83 4.32 2.43 15.85
C LEU A 83 2.92 1.92 15.49
N VAL A 84 2.60 1.91 14.20
CA VAL A 84 1.30 1.48 13.68
C VAL A 84 1.37 0.18 12.89
N ASP A 85 2.54 -0.15 12.33
CA ASP A 85 2.77 -1.39 11.59
C ASP A 85 4.24 -1.79 11.58
N MET A 86 4.51 -3.09 11.40
CA MET A 86 5.82 -3.66 11.13
C MET A 86 5.71 -4.95 10.32
N ASN A 87 6.76 -5.30 9.58
CA ASN A 87 6.77 -6.54 8.82
C ASN A 87 7.25 -7.74 9.65
N ASN A 88 7.13 -8.96 9.11
CA ASN A 88 7.51 -10.17 9.83
C ASN A 88 9.01 -10.23 10.16
N MET A 89 9.85 -9.72 9.25
CA MET A 89 11.31 -9.71 9.48
C MET A 89 11.68 -8.87 10.70
N ASP A 90 10.98 -7.77 10.91
CA ASP A 90 11.19 -6.90 12.07
C ASP A 90 10.82 -7.60 13.38
N VAL A 91 9.68 -8.30 13.40
CA VAL A 91 9.29 -9.16 14.53
C VAL A 91 10.38 -10.19 14.87
N GLU A 92 11.01 -10.81 13.86
CA GLU A 92 12.10 -11.78 14.04
C GLU A 92 13.39 -11.10 14.53
N ILE A 93 13.77 -9.96 13.95
CA ILE A 93 14.98 -9.22 14.32
C ILE A 93 14.91 -8.82 15.78
N PHE A 94 13.80 -8.27 16.23
CA PHE A 94 13.63 -7.80 17.61
C PHE A 94 13.13 -8.88 18.58
N GLY A 95 12.80 -10.08 18.09
CA GLY A 95 12.38 -11.23 18.90
C GLY A 95 11.11 -10.98 19.68
N LEU A 96 10.17 -10.31 19.04
CA LEU A 96 8.85 -10.03 19.58
C LEU A 96 8.00 -11.29 19.61
N PRO A 97 7.11 -11.47 20.61
CA PRO A 97 6.16 -12.58 20.64
C PRO A 97 5.10 -12.47 19.52
N SER A 98 4.74 -11.27 19.15
CA SER A 98 3.89 -10.93 18.01
C SER A 98 4.07 -9.45 17.65
N LYS A 99 3.58 -9.05 16.49
CA LYS A 99 3.58 -7.65 16.04
C LYS A 99 2.81 -6.74 17.01
N GLU A 100 1.66 -7.21 17.50
CA GLU A 100 0.77 -6.45 18.39
C GLU A 100 1.45 -6.12 19.73
N ALA A 101 2.47 -6.89 20.12
CA ALA A 101 3.20 -6.65 21.37
C ALA A 101 4.05 -5.36 21.36
N ALA A 102 4.33 -4.81 20.19
CA ALA A 102 5.09 -3.56 20.04
C ALA A 102 4.26 -2.41 19.45
N LEU A 103 3.05 -2.66 18.94
CA LEU A 103 2.21 -1.59 18.43
C LEU A 103 1.92 -0.54 19.51
N GLY A 104 2.00 0.73 19.13
CA GLY A 104 1.77 1.87 20.03
C GLY A 104 2.99 2.34 20.81
N ILE A 105 4.18 1.69 20.71
CA ILE A 105 5.41 2.27 21.24
C ILE A 105 5.77 3.55 20.46
N ASN A 106 6.47 4.49 21.11
CA ASN A 106 6.82 5.76 20.48
C ASN A 106 8.32 5.80 20.14
N ILE A 107 8.67 6.08 18.88
CA ILE A 107 10.06 6.14 18.43
C ILE A 107 10.89 7.18 19.22
N PHE A 108 10.27 8.27 19.67
CA PHE A 108 10.93 9.31 20.46
C PHE A 108 11.22 8.88 21.89
N GLU A 109 10.52 7.84 22.39
CA GLU A 109 10.73 7.25 23.72
C GLU A 109 11.70 6.06 23.69
N ASN A 110 12.16 5.63 22.50
CA ASN A 110 13.09 4.53 22.37
C ASN A 110 14.42 4.85 23.12
N PRO A 111 14.79 4.03 24.14
CA PRO A 111 15.95 4.33 24.98
C PRO A 111 17.30 4.11 24.28
N ILE A 112 17.31 3.44 23.12
CA ILE A 112 18.52 3.14 22.36
C ILE A 112 18.84 4.25 21.35
N ILE A 113 17.82 4.94 20.82
CA ILE A 113 18.02 5.99 19.81
C ILE A 113 18.63 7.23 20.49
N PRO A 114 19.78 7.74 19.98
CA PRO A 114 20.39 8.96 20.51
C PRO A 114 19.48 10.18 20.38
N GLU A 115 19.54 11.08 21.36
CA GLU A 115 18.72 12.30 21.37
C GLU A 115 18.95 13.18 20.13
N GLU A 116 20.18 13.28 19.61
CA GLU A 116 20.47 13.99 18.36
C GLU A 116 19.65 13.46 17.17
N ILE A 117 19.44 12.14 17.10
CA ILE A 117 18.64 11.51 16.06
C ILE A 117 17.16 11.83 16.27
N LYS A 118 16.66 11.76 17.50
CA LYS A 118 15.27 12.11 17.84
C LYS A 118 14.98 13.58 17.50
N GLU A 119 15.91 14.49 17.77
CA GLU A 119 15.80 15.90 17.39
C GLU A 119 15.70 16.09 15.86
N LYS A 120 16.50 15.35 15.07
CA LYS A 120 16.42 15.39 13.61
C LYS A 120 15.07 14.88 13.13
N LEU A 121 14.59 13.78 13.68
CA LEU A 121 13.27 13.22 13.36
C LEU A 121 12.13 14.19 13.70
N SER A 122 12.20 14.87 14.84
CA SER A 122 11.20 15.87 15.23
C SER A 122 11.17 17.07 14.28
N ARG A 123 12.31 17.39 13.64
CA ARG A 123 12.40 18.39 12.56
C ARG A 123 12.05 17.85 11.18
N ARG A 124 11.59 16.58 11.11
CA ARG A 124 11.24 15.88 9.86
C ARG A 124 12.42 15.75 8.91
N GLU A 125 13.61 15.55 9.43
CA GLU A 125 14.82 15.32 8.67
C GLU A 125 15.04 13.81 8.52
N PRO A 126 15.25 13.28 7.29
CA PRO A 126 15.57 11.87 7.10
C PRO A 126 16.93 11.57 7.73
N VAL A 127 17.03 10.42 8.38
CA VAL A 127 18.24 10.00 9.08
C VAL A 127 18.70 8.62 8.63
N SER A 128 20.01 8.41 8.65
CA SER A 128 20.63 7.09 8.52
C SER A 128 21.74 6.98 9.56
N PHE A 129 21.67 5.99 10.41
CA PHE A 129 22.60 5.81 11.52
C PHE A 129 22.80 4.33 11.84
N ARG A 130 23.93 4.03 12.49
CA ARG A 130 24.24 2.71 12.99
C ARG A 130 24.23 2.73 14.51
N LEU A 131 23.66 1.72 15.12
CA LEU A 131 23.67 1.54 16.57
C LEU A 131 23.94 0.10 16.97
N ASP A 132 24.56 -0.01 18.13
CA ASP A 132 24.64 -1.23 18.91
C ASP A 132 23.36 -1.34 19.77
N TYR A 133 22.36 -2.07 19.22
CA TYR A 133 21.01 -2.17 19.78
C TYR A 133 21.00 -3.15 20.96
N SER A 134 20.96 -2.65 22.19
CA SER A 134 20.99 -3.46 23.41
C SER A 134 19.60 -3.94 23.81
N PHE A 135 19.35 -5.23 23.67
CA PHE A 135 18.08 -5.86 24.15
C PHE A 135 17.95 -5.86 25.68
N ASN A 136 19.07 -5.81 26.40
CA ASN A 136 19.02 -5.71 27.85
C ASN A 136 18.46 -4.35 28.26
N LYS A 137 18.93 -3.26 27.65
CA LYS A 137 18.42 -1.90 27.92
C LYS A 137 16.93 -1.77 27.57
N ILE A 138 16.47 -2.38 26.50
CA ILE A 138 15.04 -2.43 26.13
C ILE A 138 14.19 -3.08 27.22
N LYS A 139 14.68 -4.16 27.84
CA LYS A 139 13.99 -4.85 28.94
C LYS A 139 14.03 -4.05 30.24
N ASP A 140 15.17 -3.46 30.55
CA ASP A 140 15.36 -2.69 31.77
C ASP A 140 14.45 -1.44 31.81
N GLU A 141 14.20 -0.84 30.62
CA GLU A 141 13.31 0.32 30.43
C GLU A 141 11.85 -0.07 30.11
N ASP A 142 11.54 -1.38 30.08
CA ASP A 142 10.21 -1.94 29.74
C ASP A 142 9.59 -1.36 28.45
N TYR A 143 10.44 -1.12 27.44
CA TYR A 143 10.03 -0.44 26.20
C TYR A 143 9.14 -1.32 25.31
N TYR A 144 9.51 -2.60 25.15
CA TYR A 144 8.67 -3.66 24.56
C TYR A 144 9.14 -5.06 25.01
N PRO A 145 8.26 -6.08 24.98
CA PRO A 145 8.64 -7.45 25.32
C PRO A 145 9.50 -8.08 24.22
N THR A 146 10.67 -8.61 24.58
CA THR A 146 11.56 -9.30 23.63
C THR A 146 12.13 -10.59 24.22
N GLY A 147 12.21 -11.64 23.39
CA GLY A 147 12.93 -12.88 23.70
C GLY A 147 14.44 -12.77 23.51
N LYS A 148 14.95 -11.75 22.83
CA LYS A 148 16.38 -11.57 22.54
C LYS A 148 17.18 -11.16 23.78
N LYS A 149 18.49 -11.40 23.70
CA LYS A 149 19.46 -11.01 24.74
C LYS A 149 20.72 -10.46 24.05
N GLY A 150 21.53 -9.71 24.79
CA GLY A 150 22.76 -9.10 24.27
C GLY A 150 22.48 -7.88 23.42
N ALA A 151 23.25 -7.72 22.36
CA ALA A 151 23.16 -6.58 21.45
C ALA A 151 23.21 -7.00 19.98
N LEU A 152 22.74 -6.14 19.10
CA LEU A 152 22.72 -6.33 17.65
C LEU A 152 23.20 -5.03 16.97
N ASP A 153 24.21 -5.11 16.10
CA ASP A 153 24.64 -3.98 15.28
C ASP A 153 23.62 -3.76 14.14
N ILE A 154 22.92 -2.64 14.19
CA ILE A 154 21.83 -2.32 13.25
C ILE A 154 22.19 -1.05 12.48
N LEU A 155 22.05 -1.12 11.15
CA LEU A 155 21.96 0.06 10.29
C LEU A 155 20.49 0.41 10.11
N THR A 156 20.11 1.57 10.64
CA THR A 156 18.74 2.08 10.55
C THR A 156 18.68 3.27 9.60
N LYS A 157 17.62 3.31 8.80
CA LYS A 157 17.28 4.46 7.96
C LYS A 157 15.84 4.85 8.23
N VAL A 158 15.60 6.12 8.57
CA VAL A 158 14.23 6.63 8.76
C VAL A 158 13.95 7.68 7.69
N SER A 159 12.84 7.48 7.00
CA SER A 159 12.32 8.38 5.96
C SER A 159 10.90 8.82 6.32
N MET A 160 10.49 9.96 5.79
CA MET A 160 9.15 10.50 5.97
C MET A 160 8.32 10.22 4.74
N LEU A 161 7.08 9.79 4.95
CA LEU A 161 6.08 9.60 3.92
C LEU A 161 5.07 10.76 3.98
N TYR A 162 4.79 11.36 2.83
CA TYR A 162 3.91 12.51 2.70
C TYR A 162 2.72 12.17 1.80
N ASP A 163 1.58 12.81 2.06
CA ASP A 163 0.43 12.75 1.17
C ASP A 163 0.60 13.65 -0.07
N THR A 164 -0.42 13.69 -0.93
CA THR A 164 -0.43 14.51 -2.15
C THR A 164 -0.44 16.03 -1.88
N ASN A 165 -0.77 16.46 -0.66
CA ASN A 165 -0.77 17.86 -0.23
C ASN A 165 0.58 18.27 0.40
N GLY A 166 1.47 17.32 0.64
CA GLY A 166 2.75 17.53 1.32
C GLY A 166 2.67 17.43 2.84
N ASP A 167 1.58 16.93 3.38
CA ASP A 167 1.43 16.67 4.82
C ASP A 167 2.07 15.35 5.21
N LEU A 168 2.80 15.36 6.34
CA LEU A 168 3.42 14.15 6.89
C LEU A 168 2.33 13.14 7.29
N ILE A 169 2.41 11.95 6.71
CA ILE A 169 1.54 10.81 7.06
C ILE A 169 2.24 9.91 8.06
N ASN A 170 3.44 9.45 7.73
CA ASN A 170 4.17 8.42 8.48
C ASN A 170 5.68 8.66 8.48
N TYR A 171 6.36 8.08 9.50
CA TYR A 171 7.78 7.74 9.43
C TYR A 171 7.91 6.24 9.09
N MET A 172 8.91 5.90 8.28
CA MET A 172 9.22 4.52 7.90
C MET A 172 10.72 4.27 8.08
#